data_e9b447ae04ebe20f7b5cbbea9f0d556d
#
_entry.id   e9b447ae04ebe20f7b5cbbea9f0d556d
#
_cell.length_a   1.000
_cell.length_b   1.000
_cell.length_c   1.000
_cell.angle_alpha   90.00
_cell.angle_beta   90.00
_cell.angle_gamma   90.00
#
_symmetry.space_group_name_H-M   'P 1'
#
loop_
_entity.id
_entity.type
_entity.pdbx_description
1 polymer ?
#
loop_
_entity_poly.entity_id
_entity_poly.type
_entity_poly.pdbx_seq_one_letter_code
_entity_poly.pdbx_strand_id
1 'polypeptide(L)'
;MSNLILETKNLSKKFGKQLIVDSVSLKIKRNSIYGILGQNGAGKTTILKMIMGLLKPTDGEIIFEGETWRYEHLAKIGSLIESPALYGNLTAVENLMIHTRLMGISKERIYEVLELVDLSDTGGKTAAHFSMGMKQRLGIAIALLGKPQLLILDEPTNGLDPIGIQKLRNLITTFSKNGMTVILSSHILSEVAQVVDDIGIIDKGKLLFQGTPSSEESLEEFYLDFVNGDRIR
;
A
#
# COMPACT_ATOMS: atom_id res chain seq x y z
N MET A 1 -14.56 17.62 10.80
CA MET A 1 -14.30 16.19 10.47
C MET A 1 -12.81 15.94 10.61
N SER A 2 -12.39 14.80 11.14
CA SER A 2 -10.96 14.45 11.24
C SER A 2 -10.33 14.45 9.86
N ASN A 3 -9.13 15.05 9.71
CA ASN A 3 -8.35 14.98 8.46
C ASN A 3 -7.73 13.59 8.24
N LEU A 4 -7.98 12.63 9.13
CA LEU A 4 -7.46 11.27 9.06
C LEU A 4 -8.42 10.36 8.29
N ILE A 5 -7.87 9.52 7.41
CA ILE A 5 -8.60 8.44 6.75
C ILE A 5 -8.49 7.15 7.55
N LEU A 6 -7.31 6.91 8.13
CA LEU A 6 -7.01 5.71 8.91
C LEU A 6 -6.22 6.07 10.17
N GLU A 7 -6.60 5.44 11.28
CA GLU A 7 -5.86 5.49 12.53
C GLU A 7 -5.76 4.07 13.11
N THR A 8 -4.61 3.74 13.70
CA THR A 8 -4.49 2.55 14.54
C THR A 8 -4.15 2.99 15.96
N LYS A 9 -4.66 2.29 16.97
CA LYS A 9 -4.38 2.55 18.39
C LYS A 9 -3.83 1.29 19.03
N ASN A 10 -2.57 1.34 19.44
CA ASN A 10 -1.85 0.26 20.13
C ASN A 10 -1.99 -1.09 19.41
N LEU A 11 -1.99 -1.06 18.07
CA LEU A 11 -2.20 -2.24 17.25
C LEU A 11 -1.11 -3.27 17.50
N SER A 12 -1.50 -4.48 17.87
CA SER A 12 -0.56 -5.54 18.23
C SER A 12 -0.92 -6.87 17.58
N LYS A 13 0.09 -7.66 17.24
CA LYS A 13 -0.07 -9.00 16.68
C LYS A 13 0.96 -9.97 17.24
N LYS A 14 0.43 -11.08 17.79
CA LYS A 14 1.20 -12.25 18.22
C LYS A 14 0.90 -13.46 17.34
N PHE A 15 1.93 -14.22 17.00
CA PHE A 15 1.81 -15.56 16.44
C PHE A 15 2.43 -16.55 17.44
N GLY A 16 1.58 -17.33 18.10
CA GLY A 16 1.99 -18.14 19.23
C GLY A 16 2.58 -17.28 20.36
N LYS A 17 3.87 -17.48 20.67
CA LYS A 17 4.60 -16.68 21.68
C LYS A 17 5.34 -15.46 21.10
N GLN A 18 5.45 -15.36 19.79
CA GLN A 18 6.22 -14.30 19.13
C GLN A 18 5.34 -13.07 18.89
N LEU A 19 5.76 -11.92 19.43
CA LEU A 19 5.17 -10.62 19.19
C LEU A 19 5.81 -10.03 17.92
N ILE A 20 5.00 -9.87 16.86
CA ILE A 20 5.45 -9.36 15.54
C ILE A 20 5.16 -7.88 15.38
N VAL A 21 4.04 -7.41 15.94
CA VAL A 21 3.67 -5.99 15.98
C VAL A 21 3.32 -5.66 17.42
N ASP A 22 3.92 -4.61 17.94
CA ASP A 22 3.87 -4.20 19.34
C ASP A 22 3.39 -2.76 19.49
N SER A 23 2.11 -2.61 19.82
CA SER A 23 1.48 -1.33 20.20
C SER A 23 1.65 -0.20 19.16
N VAL A 24 1.53 -0.52 17.88
CA VAL A 24 1.71 0.43 16.77
C VAL A 24 0.50 1.34 16.62
N SER A 25 0.71 2.66 16.76
CA SER A 25 -0.33 3.70 16.64
C SER A 25 -0.03 4.61 15.46
N LEU A 26 -0.70 4.38 14.32
CA LEU A 26 -0.54 5.14 13.07
C LEU A 26 -1.66 6.18 12.93
N LYS A 27 -1.34 7.32 12.31
CA LYS A 27 -2.29 8.36 11.91
C LYS A 27 -2.04 8.75 10.47
N ILE A 28 -2.96 8.42 9.57
CA ILE A 28 -2.80 8.61 8.13
C ILE A 28 -3.80 9.65 7.64
N LYS A 29 -3.26 10.73 7.07
CA LYS A 29 -4.05 11.85 6.54
C LYS A 29 -4.74 11.47 5.23
N ARG A 30 -5.89 12.11 4.96
CA ARG A 30 -6.56 12.01 3.66
C ARG A 30 -5.73 12.66 2.57
N ASN A 31 -5.86 12.15 1.34
CA ASN A 31 -5.26 12.72 0.14
C ASN A 31 -3.74 12.89 0.26
N SER A 32 -3.06 11.93 0.90
CA SER A 32 -1.62 11.91 1.08
C SER A 32 -1.04 10.56 0.70
N ILE A 33 0.26 10.54 0.47
CA ILE A 33 1.05 9.32 0.30
C ILE A 33 1.80 9.06 1.60
N TYR A 34 1.50 7.95 2.26
CA TYR A 34 2.10 7.53 3.52
C TYR A 34 3.03 6.34 3.31
N GLY A 35 4.30 6.49 3.68
CA GLY A 35 5.31 5.43 3.61
C GLY A 35 5.43 4.65 4.93
N ILE A 36 5.27 3.32 4.90
CA ILE A 36 5.64 2.45 6.03
C ILE A 36 7.03 1.88 5.73
N LEU A 37 8.04 2.38 6.44
CA LEU A 37 9.44 2.07 6.21
C LEU A 37 9.99 1.09 7.26
N GLY A 38 10.88 0.21 6.84
CA GLY A 38 11.53 -0.72 7.75
C GLY A 38 12.18 -1.88 7.02
N GLN A 39 13.07 -2.59 7.68
CA GLN A 39 13.72 -3.76 7.12
C GLN A 39 12.72 -4.91 6.87
N ASN A 40 13.17 -5.93 6.12
CA ASN A 40 12.41 -7.15 5.96
C ASN A 40 12.23 -7.83 7.33
N GLY A 41 10.98 -8.25 7.62
CA GLY A 41 10.63 -8.82 8.92
C GLY A 41 10.30 -7.79 10.02
N ALA A 42 10.36 -6.47 9.76
CA ALA A 42 10.02 -5.45 10.75
C ALA A 42 8.53 -5.42 11.16
N GLY A 43 7.65 -6.11 10.42
CA GLY A 43 6.22 -6.18 10.73
C GLY A 43 5.32 -5.39 9.77
N LYS A 44 5.86 -4.72 8.73
CA LYS A 44 5.12 -3.88 7.77
C LYS A 44 3.93 -4.61 7.13
N THR A 45 4.18 -5.71 6.44
CA THR A 45 3.14 -6.54 5.81
C THR A 45 2.10 -7.03 6.82
N THR A 46 2.51 -7.35 8.06
CA THR A 46 1.59 -7.77 9.12
C THR A 46 0.63 -6.64 9.50
N ILE A 47 1.14 -5.40 9.61
CA ILE A 47 0.31 -4.21 9.86
C ILE A 47 -0.69 -4.01 8.71
N LEU A 48 -0.22 -4.06 7.46
CA LEU A 48 -1.07 -3.90 6.29
C LEU A 48 -2.15 -5.00 6.21
N LYS A 49 -1.79 -6.26 6.48
CA LYS A 49 -2.75 -7.38 6.53
C LYS A 49 -3.81 -7.20 7.63
N MET A 50 -3.46 -6.60 8.77
CA MET A 50 -4.45 -6.28 9.82
C MET A 50 -5.39 -5.17 9.37
N ILE A 51 -4.88 -4.11 8.74
CA ILE A 51 -5.70 -3.01 8.19
C ILE A 51 -6.69 -3.54 7.13
N MET A 52 -6.26 -4.51 6.33
CA MET A 52 -7.10 -5.16 5.31
C MET A 52 -8.06 -6.23 5.87
N GLY A 53 -8.05 -6.48 7.18
CA GLY A 53 -8.86 -7.54 7.77
C GLY A 53 -8.43 -8.97 7.41
N LEU A 54 -7.29 -9.14 6.74
CA LEU A 54 -6.70 -10.44 6.40
C LEU A 54 -6.11 -11.14 7.64
N LEU A 55 -5.76 -10.34 8.66
CA LEU A 55 -5.30 -10.82 9.96
C LEU A 55 -6.05 -10.08 11.05
N LYS A 56 -6.63 -10.82 11.99
CA LYS A 56 -7.23 -10.22 13.18
C LYS A 56 -6.12 -9.74 14.13
N PRO A 57 -6.15 -8.48 14.60
CA PRO A 57 -5.28 -8.01 15.67
C PRO A 57 -5.39 -8.89 16.91
N THR A 58 -4.29 -9.01 17.67
CA THR A 58 -4.31 -9.62 18.99
C THR A 58 -4.79 -8.62 20.02
N ASP A 59 -4.43 -7.34 19.83
CA ASP A 59 -4.83 -6.21 20.68
C ASP A 59 -4.82 -4.91 19.86
N GLY A 60 -5.45 -3.86 20.40
CA GLY A 60 -5.56 -2.56 19.77
C GLY A 60 -6.74 -2.42 18.82
N GLU A 61 -6.87 -1.25 18.22
CA GLU A 61 -8.00 -0.85 17.39
C GLU A 61 -7.54 -0.29 16.05
N ILE A 62 -8.37 -0.49 15.02
CA ILE A 62 -8.25 0.17 13.72
C ILE A 62 -9.50 1.04 13.54
N ILE A 63 -9.29 2.29 13.16
CA ILE A 63 -10.34 3.27 12.90
C ILE A 63 -10.20 3.73 11.45
N PHE A 64 -11.27 3.60 10.68
CA PHE A 64 -11.35 4.05 9.31
C PHE A 64 -12.44 5.11 9.17
N GLU A 65 -12.10 6.28 8.61
CA GLU A 65 -13.01 7.42 8.48
C GLU A 65 -13.67 7.89 9.81
N GLY A 66 -12.99 7.67 10.93
CA GLY A 66 -13.49 8.03 12.27
C GLY A 66 -14.39 6.97 12.92
N GLU A 67 -14.63 5.84 12.24
CA GLU A 67 -15.42 4.72 12.76
C GLU A 67 -14.53 3.51 13.05
N THR A 68 -14.89 2.73 14.08
CA THR A 68 -14.23 1.43 14.32
C THR A 68 -14.30 0.57 13.07
N TRP A 69 -13.18 -0.05 12.71
CA TRP A 69 -13.05 -0.82 11.47
C TRP A 69 -14.07 -1.97 11.39
N ARG A 70 -14.68 -2.09 10.21
CA ARG A 70 -15.64 -3.15 9.85
C ARG A 70 -15.38 -3.63 8.43
N TYR A 71 -15.83 -4.84 8.10
CA TYR A 71 -15.63 -5.42 6.76
C TYR A 71 -16.24 -4.60 5.63
N GLU A 72 -17.30 -3.84 5.88
CA GLU A 72 -17.95 -2.94 4.91
C GLU A 72 -17.01 -1.83 4.43
N HIS A 73 -16.01 -1.45 5.25
CA HIS A 73 -15.01 -0.47 4.86
C HIS A 73 -14.11 -0.94 3.71
N LEU A 74 -13.99 -2.28 3.51
CA LEU A 74 -13.21 -2.83 2.39
C LEU A 74 -13.74 -2.40 1.02
N ALA A 75 -15.02 -2.04 0.90
CA ALA A 75 -15.55 -1.47 -0.33
C ALA A 75 -14.89 -0.14 -0.74
N LYS A 76 -14.24 0.56 0.23
CA LYS A 76 -13.54 1.83 0.03
C LYS A 76 -12.01 1.69 0.00
N ILE A 77 -11.51 0.47 0.13
CA ILE A 77 -10.07 0.18 0.21
C ILE A 77 -9.67 -0.73 -0.94
N GLY A 78 -8.73 -0.28 -1.75
CA GLY A 78 -8.05 -1.12 -2.74
C GLY A 78 -6.71 -1.60 -2.19
N SER A 79 -6.28 -2.80 -2.53
CA SER A 79 -4.99 -3.27 -2.05
C SER A 79 -4.26 -4.18 -3.02
N LEU A 80 -2.94 -4.11 -2.94
CA LEU A 80 -2.02 -5.06 -3.55
C LEU A 80 -1.01 -5.46 -2.47
N ILE A 81 -1.23 -6.64 -1.89
CA ILE A 81 -0.40 -7.20 -0.82
C ILE A 81 0.45 -8.33 -1.42
N GLU A 82 1.77 -8.23 -1.27
CA GLU A 82 2.74 -9.14 -1.85
C GLU A 82 2.69 -9.12 -3.39
N SER A 83 2.53 -10.28 -4.05
CA SER A 83 2.45 -10.38 -5.51
C SER A 83 1.01 -10.35 -6.01
N PRO A 84 0.75 -9.78 -7.21
CA PRO A 84 -0.59 -9.77 -7.78
C PRO A 84 -1.07 -11.20 -8.10
N ALA A 85 -2.23 -11.56 -7.56
CA ALA A 85 -2.90 -12.83 -7.85
C ALA A 85 -3.59 -12.76 -9.22
N LEU A 86 -2.89 -13.19 -10.28
CA LEU A 86 -3.35 -13.12 -11.66
C LEU A 86 -3.57 -14.51 -12.24
N TYR A 87 -4.59 -14.63 -13.06
CA TYR A 87 -4.78 -15.80 -13.93
C TYR A 87 -3.84 -15.68 -15.14
N GLY A 88 -2.76 -16.43 -15.13
CA GLY A 88 -1.70 -16.32 -16.13
C GLY A 88 -2.14 -16.61 -17.57
N ASN A 89 -3.14 -17.48 -17.73
CA ASN A 89 -3.72 -17.85 -19.02
C ASN A 89 -4.76 -16.86 -19.56
N LEU A 90 -5.08 -15.82 -18.81
CA LEU A 90 -6.04 -14.78 -19.19
C LEU A 90 -5.34 -13.48 -19.56
N THR A 91 -5.99 -12.69 -20.42
CA THR A 91 -5.58 -11.33 -20.77
C THR A 91 -5.81 -10.35 -19.61
N ALA A 92 -5.35 -9.11 -19.72
CA ALA A 92 -5.63 -8.07 -18.73
C ALA A 92 -7.13 -7.83 -18.57
N VAL A 93 -7.85 -7.71 -19.67
CA VAL A 93 -9.32 -7.51 -19.67
C VAL A 93 -10.04 -8.67 -19.00
N GLU A 94 -9.67 -9.91 -19.31
CA GLU A 94 -10.31 -11.10 -18.71
C GLU A 94 -10.03 -11.22 -17.22
N ASN A 95 -8.79 -10.93 -16.78
CA ASN A 95 -8.47 -10.86 -15.35
C ASN A 95 -9.38 -9.86 -14.62
N LEU A 96 -9.50 -8.63 -15.13
CA LEU A 96 -10.36 -7.60 -14.56
C LEU A 96 -11.85 -7.98 -14.62
N MET A 97 -12.28 -8.67 -15.68
CA MET A 97 -13.67 -9.09 -15.85
C MET A 97 -14.14 -10.06 -14.74
N ILE A 98 -13.25 -10.90 -14.23
CA ILE A 98 -13.58 -11.79 -13.10
C ILE A 98 -13.98 -10.94 -11.89
N HIS A 99 -13.15 -9.94 -11.54
CA HIS A 99 -13.38 -9.06 -10.39
C HIS A 99 -14.61 -8.17 -10.58
N THR A 100 -14.82 -7.60 -11.77
CA THR A 100 -16.00 -6.75 -12.02
C THR A 100 -17.29 -7.55 -11.89
N ARG A 101 -17.34 -8.81 -12.33
CA ARG A 101 -18.50 -9.68 -12.15
C ARG A 101 -18.76 -9.99 -10.66
N LEU A 102 -17.72 -10.28 -9.87
CA LEU A 102 -17.84 -10.56 -8.44
C LEU A 102 -18.31 -9.34 -7.65
N MET A 103 -17.86 -8.14 -8.05
CA MET A 103 -18.17 -6.88 -7.37
C MET A 103 -19.43 -6.18 -7.90
N GLY A 104 -20.07 -6.70 -8.95
CA GLY A 104 -21.23 -6.04 -9.60
C GLY A 104 -20.86 -4.71 -10.29
N ILE A 105 -19.63 -4.56 -10.75
CA ILE A 105 -19.11 -3.34 -11.38
C ILE A 105 -19.30 -3.44 -12.90
N SER A 106 -19.59 -2.33 -13.57
CA SER A 106 -19.79 -2.28 -15.00
C SER A 106 -18.51 -2.57 -15.79
N LYS A 107 -18.64 -3.10 -17.01
CA LYS A 107 -17.49 -3.49 -17.85
C LYS A 107 -16.68 -2.29 -18.34
N GLU A 108 -17.30 -1.13 -18.47
CA GLU A 108 -16.65 0.11 -18.89
C GLU A 108 -15.51 0.46 -17.91
N ARG A 109 -15.69 0.14 -16.63
CA ARG A 109 -14.66 0.37 -15.60
C ARG A 109 -13.35 -0.38 -15.87
N ILE A 110 -13.40 -1.52 -16.60
CA ILE A 110 -12.20 -2.28 -16.99
C ILE A 110 -11.30 -1.39 -17.85
N TYR A 111 -11.85 -0.73 -18.85
CA TYR A 111 -11.07 0.10 -19.77
C TYR A 111 -10.54 1.36 -19.09
N GLU A 112 -11.34 1.98 -18.20
CA GLU A 112 -10.90 3.11 -17.40
C GLU A 112 -9.67 2.77 -16.53
N VAL A 113 -9.68 1.64 -15.81
CA VAL A 113 -8.55 1.27 -14.96
C VAL A 113 -7.34 0.80 -15.77
N LEU A 114 -7.53 0.17 -16.93
CA LEU A 114 -6.42 -0.18 -17.82
C LEU A 114 -5.71 1.06 -18.38
N GLU A 115 -6.46 2.10 -18.71
CA GLU A 115 -5.91 3.39 -19.12
C GLU A 115 -5.14 4.04 -18.00
N LEU A 116 -5.71 4.10 -16.78
CA LEU A 116 -5.05 4.65 -15.60
C LEU A 116 -3.70 3.99 -15.30
N VAL A 117 -3.54 2.70 -15.57
CA VAL A 117 -2.29 1.97 -15.29
C VAL A 117 -1.41 1.75 -16.53
N ASP A 118 -1.67 2.39 -17.67
CA ASP A 118 -0.92 2.27 -18.92
C ASP A 118 -0.83 0.79 -19.40
N LEU A 119 -2.00 0.12 -19.47
CA LEU A 119 -2.15 -1.25 -19.97
C LEU A 119 -3.24 -1.40 -21.03
N SER A 120 -3.70 -0.31 -21.66
CA SER A 120 -4.73 -0.34 -22.70
C SER A 120 -4.32 -1.15 -23.94
N ASP A 121 -3.04 -1.09 -24.31
CA ASP A 121 -2.50 -1.66 -25.55
C ASP A 121 -1.87 -3.05 -25.36
N THR A 122 -2.41 -3.87 -24.45
CA THR A 122 -1.90 -5.23 -24.23
C THR A 122 -2.50 -6.27 -25.19
N GLY A 123 -3.59 -5.90 -25.91
CA GLY A 123 -4.25 -6.75 -26.89
C GLY A 123 -4.63 -8.13 -26.34
N GLY A 124 -4.37 -9.17 -27.12
CA GLY A 124 -4.59 -10.58 -26.73
C GLY A 124 -3.46 -11.20 -25.89
N LYS A 125 -2.47 -10.43 -25.45
CA LYS A 125 -1.36 -10.95 -24.63
C LYS A 125 -1.85 -11.39 -23.25
N THR A 126 -1.56 -12.63 -22.86
CA THR A 126 -1.95 -13.16 -21.55
C THR A 126 -1.00 -12.72 -20.43
N ALA A 127 -1.49 -12.69 -19.20
CA ALA A 127 -0.73 -12.24 -18.04
C ALA A 127 0.51 -13.08 -17.75
N ALA A 128 0.58 -14.34 -18.18
CA ALA A 128 1.79 -15.16 -18.11
C ALA A 128 2.98 -14.52 -18.83
N HIS A 129 2.73 -13.83 -19.94
CA HIS A 129 3.75 -13.18 -20.77
C HIS A 129 4.00 -11.71 -20.42
N PHE A 130 3.38 -11.20 -19.36
CA PHE A 130 3.62 -9.84 -18.89
C PHE A 130 4.97 -9.74 -18.17
N SER A 131 5.65 -8.59 -18.34
CA SER A 131 6.78 -8.24 -17.47
C SER A 131 6.33 -8.10 -16.02
N MET A 132 7.25 -8.12 -15.07
CA MET A 132 6.92 -7.89 -13.66
C MET A 132 6.17 -6.58 -13.47
N GLY A 133 6.63 -5.49 -14.08
CA GLY A 133 5.96 -4.19 -14.02
C GLY A 133 4.56 -4.18 -14.63
N MET A 134 4.31 -4.93 -15.71
CA MET A 134 2.95 -5.09 -16.25
C MET A 134 2.05 -5.86 -15.28
N LYS A 135 2.56 -6.92 -14.67
CA LYS A 135 1.82 -7.70 -13.65
C LYS A 135 1.47 -6.83 -12.45
N GLN A 136 2.44 -6.04 -11.96
CA GLN A 136 2.23 -5.12 -10.84
C GLN A 136 1.14 -4.09 -11.17
N ARG A 137 1.22 -3.45 -12.34
CA ARG A 137 0.22 -2.48 -12.80
C ARG A 137 -1.17 -3.13 -12.99
N LEU A 138 -1.25 -4.36 -13.45
CA LEU A 138 -2.53 -5.09 -13.53
C LEU A 138 -3.10 -5.38 -12.13
N GLY A 139 -2.26 -5.74 -11.15
CA GLY A 139 -2.67 -5.88 -9.75
C GLY A 139 -3.22 -4.57 -9.17
N ILE A 140 -2.56 -3.44 -9.47
CA ILE A 140 -3.07 -2.11 -9.08
C ILE A 140 -4.40 -1.81 -9.79
N ALA A 141 -4.55 -2.14 -11.09
CA ALA A 141 -5.82 -1.98 -11.80
C ALA A 141 -6.97 -2.72 -11.11
N ILE A 142 -6.72 -3.96 -10.66
CA ILE A 142 -7.70 -4.73 -9.88
C ILE A 142 -8.08 -3.98 -8.60
N ALA A 143 -7.08 -3.47 -7.85
CA ALA A 143 -7.32 -2.71 -6.63
C ALA A 143 -8.12 -1.42 -6.86
N LEU A 144 -8.05 -0.83 -8.06
CA LEU A 144 -8.73 0.42 -8.42
C LEU A 144 -10.17 0.22 -8.91
N LEU A 145 -10.63 -1.01 -9.19
CA LEU A 145 -11.96 -1.27 -9.76
C LEU A 145 -13.08 -0.64 -8.93
N GLY A 146 -13.03 -0.77 -7.62
CA GLY A 146 -14.04 -0.27 -6.68
C GLY A 146 -14.00 1.24 -6.44
N LYS A 147 -13.18 2.02 -7.15
CA LYS A 147 -12.95 3.47 -6.89
C LYS A 147 -12.60 3.72 -5.42
N PRO A 148 -11.53 3.09 -4.88
CA PRO A 148 -11.21 3.18 -3.47
C PRO A 148 -10.83 4.60 -3.06
N GLN A 149 -11.06 4.95 -1.79
CA GLN A 149 -10.55 6.18 -1.17
C GLN A 149 -9.14 5.99 -0.61
N LEU A 150 -8.79 4.74 -0.26
CA LEU A 150 -7.49 4.32 0.25
C LEU A 150 -6.94 3.19 -0.60
N LEU A 151 -5.73 3.36 -1.12
CA LEU A 151 -4.97 2.34 -1.83
C LEU A 151 -3.80 1.88 -0.96
N ILE A 152 -3.68 0.58 -0.75
CA ILE A 152 -2.61 -0.04 0.05
C ILE A 152 -1.72 -0.88 -0.87
N LEU A 153 -0.42 -0.57 -0.89
CA LEU A 153 0.58 -1.23 -1.73
C LEU A 153 1.71 -1.78 -0.86
N ASP A 154 1.87 -3.10 -0.81
CA ASP A 154 2.94 -3.74 -0.05
C ASP A 154 4.13 -4.01 -0.96
N GLU A 155 5.26 -3.33 -0.68
CA GLU A 155 6.53 -3.44 -1.44
C GLU A 155 6.33 -3.34 -2.97
N PRO A 156 5.64 -2.30 -3.48
CA PRO A 156 5.16 -2.28 -4.87
C PRO A 156 6.27 -2.15 -5.91
N THR A 157 7.49 -1.79 -5.52
CA THR A 157 8.65 -1.63 -6.40
C THR A 157 9.48 -2.91 -6.55
N ASN A 158 9.21 -3.94 -5.74
CA ASN A 158 9.99 -5.17 -5.76
C ASN A 158 10.00 -5.86 -7.13
N GLY A 159 11.22 -6.11 -7.63
CA GLY A 159 11.43 -6.80 -8.91
C GLY A 159 11.17 -5.93 -10.15
N LEU A 160 10.97 -4.64 -9.98
CA LEU A 160 10.87 -3.71 -11.10
C LEU A 160 12.26 -3.21 -11.53
N ASP A 161 12.40 -2.94 -12.81
CA ASP A 161 13.53 -2.19 -13.35
C ASP A 161 13.39 -0.68 -13.05
N PRO A 162 14.44 0.14 -13.22
CA PRO A 162 14.37 1.57 -12.91
C PRO A 162 13.25 2.32 -13.66
N ILE A 163 12.96 1.92 -14.91
CA ILE A 163 11.87 2.53 -15.70
C ILE A 163 10.51 2.16 -15.10
N GLY A 164 10.32 0.90 -14.68
CA GLY A 164 9.12 0.44 -14.01
C GLY A 164 8.87 1.15 -12.69
N ILE A 165 9.92 1.37 -11.89
CA ILE A 165 9.86 2.13 -10.63
C ILE A 165 9.41 3.57 -10.89
N GLN A 166 10.02 4.25 -11.89
CA GLN A 166 9.64 5.62 -12.24
C GLN A 166 8.18 5.72 -12.70
N LYS A 167 7.72 4.78 -13.53
CA LYS A 167 6.31 4.72 -13.96
C LYS A 167 5.37 4.52 -12.79
N LEU A 168 5.71 3.63 -11.85
CA LEU A 168 4.91 3.39 -10.66
C LEU A 168 4.83 4.62 -9.74
N ARG A 169 5.94 5.32 -9.53
CA ARG A 169 5.96 6.58 -8.76
C ARG A 169 5.05 7.64 -9.37
N ASN A 170 5.12 7.84 -10.68
CA ASN A 170 4.26 8.79 -11.39
C ASN A 170 2.77 8.42 -11.20
N LEU A 171 2.46 7.13 -11.27
CA LEU A 171 1.11 6.61 -11.07
C LEU A 171 0.60 6.90 -9.65
N ILE A 172 1.38 6.57 -8.62
CA ILE A 172 1.05 6.82 -7.20
C ILE A 172 0.84 8.31 -6.94
N THR A 173 1.73 9.15 -7.45
CA THR A 173 1.61 10.62 -7.34
C THR A 173 0.34 11.14 -8.01
N THR A 174 -0.02 10.58 -9.17
CA THR A 174 -1.27 10.94 -9.87
C THR A 174 -2.50 10.56 -9.06
N PHE A 175 -2.49 9.41 -8.40
CA PHE A 175 -3.61 8.99 -7.55
C PHE A 175 -3.81 9.93 -6.37
N SER A 176 -2.73 10.32 -5.67
CA SER A 176 -2.82 11.25 -4.54
C SER A 176 -3.32 12.63 -4.98
N LYS A 177 -2.81 13.16 -6.09
CA LYS A 177 -3.28 14.45 -6.66
C LYS A 177 -4.77 14.43 -7.02
N ASN A 178 -5.31 13.26 -7.35
CA ASN A 178 -6.74 13.08 -7.65
C ASN A 178 -7.58 12.75 -6.40
N GLY A 179 -7.03 12.98 -5.20
CA GLY A 179 -7.77 12.86 -3.94
C GLY A 179 -7.81 11.46 -3.33
N MET A 180 -7.01 10.51 -3.84
CA MET A 180 -6.85 9.18 -3.23
C MET A 180 -5.76 9.21 -2.17
N THR A 181 -5.96 8.55 -1.05
CA THR A 181 -4.89 8.31 -0.08
C THR A 181 -4.15 7.02 -0.47
N VAL A 182 -2.82 7.05 -0.41
CA VAL A 182 -2.00 5.88 -0.69
C VAL A 182 -1.15 5.53 0.52
N ILE A 183 -1.17 4.27 0.95
CA ILE A 183 -0.20 3.70 1.88
C ILE A 183 0.69 2.78 1.07
N LEU A 184 1.99 2.95 1.18
CA LEU A 184 2.94 2.02 0.60
C LEU A 184 3.97 1.57 1.63
N SER A 185 4.35 0.29 1.61
CA SER A 185 5.48 -0.21 2.37
C SER A 185 6.72 -0.25 1.49
N SER A 186 7.89 -0.03 2.09
CA SER A 186 9.17 -0.26 1.41
C SER A 186 10.30 -0.52 2.42
N HIS A 187 11.31 -1.23 1.96
CA HIS A 187 12.61 -1.32 2.60
C HIS A 187 13.70 -0.55 1.81
N ILE A 188 13.37 0.00 0.65
CA ILE A 188 14.26 0.82 -0.19
C ILE A 188 13.86 2.29 -0.04
N LEU A 189 14.59 3.00 0.81
CA LEU A 189 14.24 4.34 1.27
C LEU A 189 14.29 5.40 0.17
N SER A 190 15.33 5.35 -0.67
CA SER A 190 15.52 6.26 -1.81
C SER A 190 14.40 6.21 -2.86
N GLU A 191 13.72 5.07 -2.96
CA GLU A 191 12.57 4.94 -3.86
C GLU A 191 11.33 5.64 -3.33
N VAL A 192 11.16 5.63 -2.02
CA VAL A 192 9.98 6.16 -1.34
C VAL A 192 10.11 7.65 -1.07
N ALA A 193 11.32 8.12 -0.75
CA ALA A 193 11.63 9.51 -0.41
C ALA A 193 11.07 10.53 -1.43
N GLN A 194 10.95 10.13 -2.70
CA GLN A 194 10.54 11.03 -3.79
C GLN A 194 9.02 11.21 -3.90
N VAL A 195 8.22 10.43 -3.19
CA VAL A 195 6.75 10.43 -3.38
C VAL A 195 5.96 10.58 -2.08
N VAL A 196 6.55 10.32 -0.90
CA VAL A 196 5.81 10.33 0.36
C VAL A 196 5.66 11.74 0.94
N ASP A 197 4.49 11.99 1.54
CA ASP A 197 4.21 13.20 2.31
C ASP A 197 4.57 12.98 3.80
N ASP A 198 4.19 11.83 4.35
CA ASP A 198 4.49 11.43 5.72
C ASP A 198 5.00 9.98 5.72
N ILE A 199 5.78 9.63 6.74
CA ILE A 199 6.32 8.28 6.93
C ILE A 199 6.06 7.74 8.33
N GLY A 200 6.06 6.40 8.45
CA GLY A 200 6.18 5.67 9.70
C GLY A 200 7.38 4.73 9.63
N ILE A 201 8.34 4.87 10.54
CA ILE A 201 9.49 3.98 10.65
C ILE A 201 9.14 2.84 11.61
N ILE A 202 9.17 1.62 11.09
CA ILE A 202 8.90 0.39 11.85
C ILE A 202 10.20 -0.40 12.00
N ASP A 203 10.57 -0.71 13.23
CA ASP A 203 11.65 -1.65 13.54
C ASP A 203 11.21 -2.63 14.62
N LYS A 204 11.50 -3.92 14.40
CA LYS A 204 11.18 -5.02 15.33
C LYS A 204 9.75 -4.97 15.88
N GLY A 205 8.79 -4.62 15.01
CA GLY A 205 7.37 -4.54 15.34
C GLY A 205 6.93 -3.25 16.02
N LYS A 206 7.80 -2.28 16.27
CA LYS A 206 7.49 -1.02 16.93
C LYS A 206 7.54 0.16 15.97
N LEU A 207 6.69 1.15 16.20
CA LEU A 207 6.76 2.43 15.53
C LEU A 207 7.80 3.32 16.25
N LEU A 208 8.91 3.62 15.57
CA LEU A 208 9.96 4.48 16.09
C LEU A 208 9.72 5.95 15.81
N PHE A 209 9.14 6.25 14.64
CA PHE A 209 8.83 7.61 14.19
C PHE A 209 7.57 7.62 13.34
N GLN A 210 6.84 8.73 13.41
CA GLN A 210 5.77 9.06 12.47
C GLN A 210 5.72 10.57 12.24
N GLY A 211 5.69 10.97 10.96
CA GLY A 211 5.56 12.37 10.56
C GLY A 211 6.17 12.63 9.19
N THR A 212 6.29 13.91 8.85
CA THR A 212 6.98 14.35 7.65
C THR A 212 8.49 14.18 7.84
N PRO A 213 9.22 13.50 6.92
CA PRO A 213 10.67 13.37 7.02
C PRO A 213 11.35 14.74 6.91
N SER A 214 12.53 14.88 7.51
CA SER A 214 13.34 16.09 7.37
C SER A 214 13.78 16.26 5.91
N SER A 215 13.73 17.50 5.42
CA SER A 215 14.25 17.86 4.09
C SER A 215 15.74 18.20 4.11
N GLU A 216 16.38 18.24 5.29
CA GLU A 216 17.77 18.65 5.46
C GLU A 216 18.77 17.51 5.32
N GLU A 217 18.29 16.26 5.37
CA GLU A 217 19.09 15.05 5.29
C GLU A 217 18.44 14.02 4.35
N SER A 218 19.21 13.03 3.92
CA SER A 218 18.65 11.92 3.14
C SER A 218 17.71 11.08 4.00
N LEU A 219 16.69 10.46 3.38
CA LEU A 219 15.75 9.60 4.11
C LEU A 219 16.48 8.37 4.70
N GLU A 220 17.59 7.95 4.10
CA GLU A 220 18.46 6.90 4.58
C GLU A 220 19.15 7.29 5.91
N GLU A 221 19.75 8.48 5.99
CA GLU A 221 20.38 9.00 7.20
C GLU A 221 19.32 9.18 8.29
N PHE A 222 18.19 9.82 7.94
CA PHE A 222 17.05 10.00 8.85
C PHE A 222 16.59 8.67 9.46
N TYR A 223 16.44 7.63 8.63
CA TYR A 223 16.04 6.29 9.06
C TYR A 223 17.06 5.66 10.01
N LEU A 224 18.35 5.72 9.65
CA LEU A 224 19.43 5.11 10.44
C LEU A 224 19.52 5.71 11.83
N ASP A 225 19.33 7.02 11.98
CA ASP A 225 19.34 7.71 13.27
C ASP A 225 18.26 7.17 14.23
N PHE A 226 17.06 6.85 13.71
CA PHE A 226 16.02 6.24 14.53
C PHE A 226 16.32 4.78 14.88
N VAL A 227 16.81 3.99 13.92
CA VAL A 227 17.07 2.56 14.13
C VAL A 227 18.29 2.34 15.05
N ASN A 228 19.31 3.19 14.96
CA ASN A 228 20.49 3.15 15.82
C ASN A 228 20.25 3.75 17.21
N GLY A 229 19.15 4.48 17.40
CA GLY A 229 18.82 5.11 18.68
C GLY A 229 19.43 6.50 18.89
N ASP A 230 20.02 7.11 17.86
CA ASP A 230 20.69 8.40 17.94
C ASP A 230 19.70 9.57 18.11
N ARG A 231 18.43 9.38 17.71
CA ARG A 231 17.32 10.35 17.85
C ARG A 231 16.30 10.02 18.95
N ILE A 232 16.47 8.95 19.70
CA ILE A 232 15.60 8.65 20.85
C ILE A 232 16.15 9.42 22.05
N ARG A 233 15.83 10.71 22.13
CA ARG A 233 15.98 11.52 23.34
C ARG A 233 14.79 12.45 23.53
#